data_3e57e498d21519db5d041d7b068c0ee4
#
_entry.id   3e57e498d21519db5d041d7b068c0ee4
#
_cell.length_a   1.000
_cell.length_b   1.000
_cell.length_c   1.000
_cell.angle_alpha   90.00
_cell.angle_beta   90.00
_cell.angle_gamma   90.00
#
_symmetry.space_group_name_H-M   'P 1'
#
loop_
_entity.id
_entity.type
_entity.pdbx_description
1 polymer ?
#
loop_
_entity_poly.entity_id
_entity_poly.type
_entity_poly.pdbx_seq_one_letter_code
_entity_poly.pdbx_strand_id
1 'polypeptide(L)'
;MDPNHLPPRESLAVASFAVKPIERLSDQDRLTARDCLRAAVEGPFFPDWEFHTLFGLTREEVRSVLETWPETGAADVQDTAVRNSLNHLLGYPHNDWEAWRRFISVDPPDVAGVLSRWRGDEAYDETAKGYFNRLE
;
A
#
# COMPACT_ATOMS: atom_id res chain seq x y z
N MET A 1 -12.50 -22.35 -33.41
CA MET A 1 -12.38 -22.39 -32.91
C MET A 1 -12.24 -22.40 -32.50
N ASP A 2 -12.55 -21.93 -32.46
CA ASP A 2 -12.52 -21.75 -31.84
C ASP A 2 -12.57 -21.61 -31.24
N PRO A 3 -13.02 -21.22 -31.33
CA PRO A 3 -13.09 -20.87 -30.62
C PRO A 3 -12.99 -21.08 -29.84
N ASN A 4 -13.11 -21.26 -29.69
CA ASN A 4 -12.90 -21.37 -28.79
C ASN A 4 -12.02 -21.20 -28.37
N HIS A 5 -11.55 -21.05 -28.65
CA HIS A 5 -10.77 -20.84 -28.25
C HIS A 5 -10.34 -20.06 -27.69
N LEU A 6 -10.46 -19.21 -28.43
CA LEU A 6 -10.05 -18.46 -27.30
C LEU A 6 -11.10 -18.37 -26.36
N PRO A 7 -11.03 -18.93 -25.31
CA PRO A 7 -12.06 -18.80 -24.34
C PRO A 7 -12.12 -17.37 -23.84
N PRO A 8 -13.21 -16.67 -24.08
CA PRO A 8 -13.34 -15.33 -23.55
C PRO A 8 -13.22 -15.31 -22.03
N ARG A 9 -13.60 -16.38 -21.40
CA ARG A 9 -13.49 -16.46 -19.95
C ARG A 9 -12.05 -16.34 -19.49
N GLU A 10 -11.13 -16.94 -20.23
CA GLU A 10 -9.72 -16.79 -19.92
C GLU A 10 -9.26 -15.37 -20.08
N SER A 11 -9.76 -14.71 -21.11
CA SER A 11 -9.43 -13.31 -21.30
C SER A 11 -9.89 -12.47 -20.14
N LEU A 12 -11.08 -12.76 -19.63
CA LEU A 12 -11.60 -12.01 -18.49
C LEU A 12 -10.75 -12.24 -17.25
N ALA A 13 -10.32 -13.49 -17.03
CA ALA A 13 -9.48 -13.79 -15.89
C ALA A 13 -8.15 -13.06 -15.99
N VAL A 14 -7.57 -13.05 -17.19
CA VAL A 14 -6.30 -12.35 -17.39
C VAL A 14 -6.49 -10.86 -17.16
N ALA A 15 -7.59 -10.30 -17.66
CA ALA A 15 -7.85 -8.89 -17.47
C ALA A 15 -7.97 -8.54 -15.98
N SER A 16 -8.61 -9.42 -15.21
CA SER A 16 -8.75 -9.21 -13.79
C SER A 16 -7.39 -9.18 -13.09
N PHE A 17 -6.50 -10.10 -13.47
CA PHE A 17 -5.16 -10.12 -12.91
C PHE A 17 -4.31 -8.98 -13.41
N ALA A 18 -4.66 -8.41 -14.57
CA ALA A 18 -3.90 -7.33 -15.16
C ALA A 18 -4.24 -5.97 -14.55
N VAL A 19 -5.28 -5.88 -13.72
CA VAL A 19 -5.61 -4.63 -13.06
C VAL A 19 -4.49 -4.28 -12.10
N LYS A 20 -3.87 -3.12 -12.33
CA LYS A 20 -2.80 -2.68 -11.46
C LYS A 20 -3.36 -2.21 -10.14
N PRO A 21 -2.65 -2.45 -9.03
CA PRO A 21 -3.14 -1.98 -7.73
C PRO A 21 -3.47 -0.49 -7.71
N ILE A 22 -2.68 0.32 -8.43
CA ILE A 22 -2.92 1.76 -8.46
C ILE A 22 -4.31 2.08 -9.01
N GLU A 23 -4.82 1.25 -9.91
CA GLU A 23 -6.13 1.49 -10.52
C GLU A 23 -7.28 1.17 -9.58
N ARG A 24 -7.01 0.47 -8.51
CA ARG A 24 -8.03 0.19 -7.50
C ARG A 24 -8.21 1.32 -6.51
N LEU A 25 -7.32 2.31 -6.54
CA LEU A 25 -7.34 3.40 -5.59
C LEU A 25 -8.06 4.61 -6.15
N SER A 26 -8.90 5.23 -5.32
CA SER A 26 -9.48 6.54 -5.65
C SER A 26 -8.38 7.60 -5.59
N ASP A 27 -8.72 8.82 -6.03
CA ASP A 27 -7.77 9.93 -5.92
C ASP A 27 -7.39 10.17 -4.45
N GLN A 28 -8.35 10.09 -3.56
CA GLN A 28 -8.07 10.26 -2.13
C GLN A 28 -7.17 9.15 -1.61
N ASP A 29 -7.43 7.90 -2.03
CA ASP A 29 -6.59 6.77 -1.63
C ASP A 29 -5.15 6.97 -2.09
N ARG A 30 -4.98 7.49 -3.30
CA ARG A 30 -3.64 7.74 -3.84
C ARG A 30 -2.89 8.79 -3.05
N LEU A 31 -3.60 9.82 -2.60
CA LEU A 31 -2.99 10.82 -1.74
C LEU A 31 -2.58 10.22 -0.40
N THR A 32 -3.44 9.38 0.17
CA THR A 32 -3.11 8.71 1.42
C THR A 32 -1.89 7.81 1.27
N ALA A 33 -1.85 7.04 0.20
CA ALA A 33 -0.70 6.16 -0.05
C ALA A 33 0.58 6.98 -0.22
N ARG A 34 0.50 8.12 -0.90
CA ARG A 34 1.64 8.99 -1.05
C ARG A 34 2.11 9.53 0.29
N ASP A 35 1.17 9.93 1.14
CA ASP A 35 1.51 10.37 2.49
C ASP A 35 2.25 9.28 3.25
N CYS A 36 1.81 8.04 3.11
CA CYS A 36 2.43 6.92 3.80
C CYS A 36 3.84 6.63 3.26
N LEU A 37 4.01 6.72 1.95
CA LEU A 37 5.34 6.57 1.36
C LEU A 37 6.28 7.65 1.89
N ARG A 38 5.80 8.89 1.94
CA ARG A 38 6.61 9.98 2.45
C ARG A 38 6.92 9.79 3.93
N ALA A 39 5.95 9.35 4.69
CA ALA A 39 6.17 9.07 6.11
C ALA A 39 7.24 8.00 6.30
N ALA A 40 7.21 6.96 5.48
CA ALA A 40 8.20 5.89 5.59
C ALA A 40 9.60 6.39 5.25
N VAL A 41 9.72 7.24 4.24
CA VAL A 41 11.03 7.70 3.77
C VAL A 41 11.57 8.83 4.64
N GLU A 42 10.73 9.77 5.02
CA GLU A 42 11.19 11.01 5.66
C GLU A 42 10.83 11.09 7.13
N GLY A 43 9.90 10.29 7.59
CA GLY A 43 9.44 10.37 8.97
C GLY A 43 10.32 9.58 9.93
N PRO A 44 10.01 9.70 11.23
CA PRO A 44 10.82 9.04 12.26
C PRO A 44 10.35 7.64 12.63
N PHE A 45 9.53 7.02 11.79
CA PHE A 45 8.84 5.79 12.17
C PHE A 45 9.72 4.55 12.14
N PHE A 46 10.74 4.53 11.28
CA PHE A 46 11.53 3.32 11.07
C PHE A 46 13.01 3.64 11.20
N PRO A 47 13.73 2.93 12.07
CA PRO A 47 15.17 3.20 12.20
C PRO A 47 15.93 2.72 10.97
N ASP A 48 17.00 3.41 10.64
CA ASP A 48 17.78 3.12 9.45
C ASP A 48 18.28 1.68 9.42
N TRP A 49 18.73 1.18 10.57
CA TRP A 49 19.34 -0.15 10.63
C TRP A 49 18.32 -1.25 10.38
N GLU A 50 17.02 -0.95 10.52
CA GLU A 50 15.98 -1.95 10.38
C GLU A 50 15.19 -1.78 9.10
N PHE A 51 15.36 -0.66 8.42
CA PHE A 51 14.52 -0.32 7.29
C PHE A 51 14.54 -1.39 6.19
N HIS A 52 15.74 -1.80 5.79
CA HIS A 52 15.84 -2.79 4.71
C HIS A 52 15.21 -4.13 5.09
N THR A 53 15.38 -4.53 6.34
CA THR A 53 14.77 -5.77 6.82
C THR A 53 13.25 -5.68 6.79
N LEU A 54 12.71 -4.55 7.21
CA LEU A 54 11.26 -4.37 7.25
C LEU A 54 10.65 -4.29 5.85
N PHE A 55 11.32 -3.62 4.94
CA PHE A 55 10.73 -3.29 3.64
C PHE A 55 11.16 -4.23 2.53
N GLY A 56 12.29 -4.93 2.67
CA GLY A 56 12.87 -5.66 1.56
C GLY A 56 13.42 -4.75 0.48
N LEU A 57 13.49 -3.46 0.77
CA LEU A 57 13.98 -2.43 -0.15
C LEU A 57 14.79 -1.44 0.68
N THR A 58 15.72 -0.76 0.03
CA THR A 58 16.43 0.32 0.70
C THR A 58 15.53 1.54 0.78
N ARG A 59 15.86 2.45 1.70
CA ARG A 59 15.12 3.71 1.80
C ARG A 59 15.14 4.48 0.49
N GLU A 60 16.26 4.41 -0.24
CA GLU A 60 16.36 5.10 -1.51
C GLU A 60 15.46 4.48 -2.57
N GLU A 61 15.28 3.17 -2.53
CA GLU A 61 14.35 2.53 -3.46
C GLU A 61 12.92 2.96 -3.19
N VAL A 62 12.55 3.06 -1.92
CA VAL A 62 11.21 3.55 -1.57
C VAL A 62 11.08 5.03 -1.94
N ARG A 63 12.14 5.81 -1.76
CA ARG A 63 12.12 7.22 -2.15
C ARG A 63 11.86 7.38 -3.66
N SER A 64 12.45 6.50 -4.46
CA SER A 64 12.20 6.54 -5.91
C SER A 64 10.74 6.34 -6.22
N VAL A 65 10.08 5.43 -5.52
CA VAL A 65 8.65 5.20 -5.72
C VAL A 65 7.87 6.46 -5.36
N LEU A 66 8.22 7.09 -4.25
CA LEU A 66 7.57 8.33 -3.83
C LEU A 66 7.72 9.42 -4.89
N GLU A 67 8.92 9.55 -5.44
CA GLU A 67 9.21 10.62 -6.39
C GLU A 67 8.48 10.47 -7.71
N THR A 68 8.18 9.25 -8.11
CA THR A 68 7.47 9.01 -9.37
C THR A 68 5.99 8.75 -9.17
N TRP A 69 5.53 8.68 -7.92
CA TRP A 69 4.13 8.38 -7.62
C TRP A 69 3.20 9.35 -8.34
N PRO A 70 2.08 8.92 -8.92
CA PRO A 70 1.52 7.56 -8.85
C PRO A 70 1.92 6.67 -10.03
N GLU A 71 2.92 7.03 -10.79
CA GLU A 71 3.30 6.28 -11.97
C GLU A 71 3.96 4.97 -11.57
N THR A 72 3.67 3.94 -12.36
CA THR A 72 4.23 2.63 -12.13
C THR A 72 5.46 2.47 -13.00
N GLY A 73 6.63 2.50 -12.37
CA GLY A 73 7.86 2.16 -13.05
C GLY A 73 8.08 0.67 -12.99
N ALA A 74 8.82 0.22 -11.99
CA ALA A 74 8.96 -1.20 -11.70
C ALA A 74 7.80 -1.60 -10.82
N ALA A 75 6.86 -2.37 -11.36
CA ALA A 75 5.60 -2.67 -10.69
C ALA A 75 5.79 -3.41 -9.38
N ASP A 76 6.74 -4.36 -9.34
CA ASP A 76 6.96 -5.13 -8.11
C ASP A 76 7.63 -4.28 -7.05
N VAL A 77 8.50 -3.35 -7.42
CA VAL A 77 9.11 -2.44 -6.46
C VAL A 77 8.06 -1.50 -5.89
N GLN A 78 7.20 -0.96 -6.75
CA GLN A 78 6.12 -0.11 -6.28
C GLN A 78 5.19 -0.87 -5.33
N ASP A 79 4.81 -2.08 -5.70
CA ASP A 79 3.93 -2.89 -4.88
C ASP A 79 4.55 -3.15 -3.50
N THR A 80 5.81 -3.55 -3.48
CA THR A 80 6.51 -3.83 -2.23
C THR A 80 6.59 -2.56 -1.36
N ALA A 81 6.93 -1.44 -1.98
CA ALA A 81 7.06 -0.18 -1.25
C ALA A 81 5.73 0.24 -0.64
N VAL A 82 4.65 0.18 -1.41
CA VAL A 82 3.34 0.61 -0.91
C VAL A 82 2.85 -0.33 0.19
N ARG A 83 2.88 -1.63 -0.07
CA ARG A 83 2.37 -2.60 0.89
C ARG A 83 3.11 -2.50 2.21
N ASN A 84 4.42 -2.41 2.16
CA ASN A 84 5.22 -2.37 3.39
C ASN A 84 5.12 -1.03 4.08
N SER A 85 5.03 0.08 3.35
CA SER A 85 4.84 1.37 3.98
C SER A 85 3.55 1.40 4.78
N LEU A 86 2.44 1.00 4.17
CA LEU A 86 1.15 1.04 4.85
C LEU A 86 1.10 0.02 5.98
N ASN A 87 1.56 -1.19 5.70
CA ASN A 87 1.50 -2.26 6.68
C ASN A 87 2.34 -1.96 7.92
N HIS A 88 3.55 -1.47 7.73
CA HIS A 88 4.44 -1.22 8.86
C HIS A 88 4.09 0.06 9.61
N LEU A 89 3.54 1.06 8.95
CA LEU A 89 3.03 2.21 9.68
C LEU A 89 1.91 1.80 10.62
N LEU A 90 1.14 0.79 10.25
CA LEU A 90 0.06 0.29 11.10
C LEU A 90 0.56 -0.68 12.17
N GLY A 91 1.53 -1.53 11.85
CA GLY A 91 1.86 -2.65 12.71
C GLY A 91 3.19 -2.57 13.42
N TYR A 92 4.13 -1.78 12.93
CA TYR A 92 5.42 -1.64 13.59
C TYR A 92 5.26 -0.78 14.84
N PRO A 93 5.84 -1.18 15.98
CA PRO A 93 5.65 -0.42 17.23
C PRO A 93 6.53 0.82 17.29
N HIS A 94 6.28 1.78 16.41
CA HIS A 94 7.06 3.00 16.36
C HIS A 94 6.71 3.98 17.48
N ASN A 95 5.48 3.92 17.98
CA ASN A 95 4.97 4.78 19.05
C ASN A 95 5.10 6.27 18.75
N ASP A 96 5.04 6.62 17.47
CA ASP A 96 5.22 8.00 17.04
C ASP A 96 3.92 8.58 16.49
N TRP A 97 2.86 8.44 17.26
CA TRP A 97 1.53 8.85 16.80
C TRP A 97 1.40 10.35 16.63
N GLU A 98 2.22 11.11 17.35
CA GLU A 98 2.23 12.55 17.17
C GLU A 98 2.81 12.91 15.79
N ALA A 99 3.88 12.24 15.39
CA ALA A 99 4.44 12.45 14.08
C ALA A 99 3.49 11.99 12.97
N TRP A 100 2.65 10.99 13.26
CA TRP A 100 1.66 10.51 12.29
C TRP A 100 0.90 11.67 11.69
N ARG A 101 0.41 12.57 12.53
CA ARG A 101 -0.45 13.66 12.06
C ARG A 101 0.29 14.66 11.18
N ARG A 102 1.61 14.72 11.31
CA ARG A 102 2.40 15.61 10.47
C ARG A 102 2.61 15.08 9.07
N PHE A 103 2.49 13.77 8.90
CA PHE A 103 2.73 13.11 7.61
C PHE A 103 1.46 12.59 6.96
N ILE A 104 0.52 12.11 7.73
CA ILE A 104 -0.63 11.37 7.21
C ILE A 104 -1.89 12.07 7.69
N SER A 105 -2.75 12.42 6.72
CA SER A 105 -3.92 13.24 7.02
C SER A 105 -5.13 12.43 7.46
N VAL A 106 -5.03 11.11 7.46
CA VAL A 106 -6.15 10.25 7.85
C VAL A 106 -5.72 9.35 9.00
N ASP A 107 -6.69 8.74 9.66
CA ASP A 107 -6.43 7.88 10.82
C ASP A 107 -6.04 6.48 10.38
N PRO A 108 -5.42 5.68 11.28
CA PRO A 108 -4.97 4.34 10.92
C PRO A 108 -6.02 3.44 10.27
N PRO A 109 -7.30 3.42 10.70
CA PRO A 109 -8.27 2.58 9.99
C PRO A 109 -8.43 2.95 8.52
N ASP A 110 -8.30 4.23 8.19
CA ASP A 110 -8.38 4.65 6.79
C ASP A 110 -7.18 4.13 6.00
N VAL A 111 -6.00 4.13 6.61
CA VAL A 111 -4.81 3.56 5.97
C VAL A 111 -5.00 2.06 5.75
N ALA A 112 -5.59 1.37 6.72
CA ALA A 112 -5.87 -0.06 6.55
C ALA A 112 -6.81 -0.30 5.38
N GLY A 113 -7.79 0.58 5.19
CA GLY A 113 -8.70 0.48 4.04
C GLY A 113 -7.96 0.66 2.73
N VAL A 114 -7.05 1.63 2.66
CA VAL A 114 -6.26 1.84 1.44
C VAL A 114 -5.40 0.61 1.16
N LEU A 115 -4.78 0.05 2.18
CA LEU A 115 -3.97 -1.16 2.01
C LEU A 115 -4.82 -2.31 1.47
N SER A 116 -6.01 -2.49 2.01
CA SER A 116 -6.93 -3.53 1.56
C SER A 116 -7.27 -3.35 0.08
N ARG A 117 -7.58 -2.14 -0.32
CA ARG A 117 -7.92 -1.86 -1.72
C ARG A 117 -6.70 -2.05 -2.62
N TRP A 118 -5.52 -1.66 -2.15
CA TRP A 118 -4.30 -1.89 -2.90
C TRP A 118 -4.09 -3.38 -3.15
N ARG A 119 -4.36 -4.21 -2.14
CA ARG A 119 -4.21 -5.66 -2.26
C ARG A 119 -5.37 -6.31 -2.98
N GLY A 120 -6.49 -5.62 -3.11
CA GLY A 120 -7.69 -6.21 -3.71
C GLY A 120 -8.36 -7.20 -2.78
N ASP A 121 -8.36 -6.95 -1.47
CA ASP A 121 -8.81 -7.91 -0.48
C ASP A 121 -9.87 -7.27 0.42
N GLU A 122 -11.13 -7.43 0.05
CA GLU A 122 -12.24 -6.83 0.80
C GLU A 122 -12.42 -7.49 2.17
N ALA A 123 -12.17 -8.79 2.25
CA ALA A 123 -12.27 -9.48 3.52
C ALA A 123 -11.24 -8.94 4.51
N TYR A 124 -10.05 -8.62 4.01
CA TYR A 124 -9.03 -8.05 4.86
C TYR A 124 -9.47 -6.68 5.39
N ASP A 125 -10.12 -5.89 4.54
CA ASP A 125 -10.60 -4.58 4.95
C ASP A 125 -11.56 -4.69 6.12
N GLU A 126 -12.50 -5.63 6.04
CA GLU A 126 -13.45 -5.86 7.13
C GLU A 126 -12.74 -6.31 8.39
N THR A 127 -11.77 -7.20 8.24
CA THR A 127 -11.01 -7.70 9.38
C THR A 127 -10.23 -6.56 10.03
N ALA A 128 -9.63 -5.70 9.23
CA ALA A 128 -8.86 -4.58 9.77
C ALA A 128 -9.75 -3.63 10.56
N LYS A 129 -10.95 -3.36 10.05
CA LYS A 129 -11.87 -2.49 10.75
C LYS A 129 -12.26 -3.09 12.10
N GLY A 130 -12.52 -4.39 12.13
CA GLY A 130 -12.85 -5.05 13.38
C GLY A 130 -11.71 -5.00 14.37
N TYR A 131 -10.50 -5.19 13.89
CA TYR A 131 -9.32 -5.14 14.73
C TYR A 131 -9.18 -3.78 15.42
N PHE A 132 -9.29 -2.70 14.64
CA PHE A 132 -9.15 -1.37 15.22
C PHE A 132 -10.31 -1.03 16.14
N ASN A 133 -11.50 -1.49 15.82
CA ASN A 133 -12.64 -1.26 16.69
C ASN A 133 -12.44 -1.92 18.06
N ARG A 134 -11.85 -3.10 18.06
CA ARG A 134 -11.62 -3.78 19.33
C ARG A 134 -10.56 -3.09 20.20
N LEU A 135 -9.64 -2.41 19.55
CA LEU A 135 -8.59 -1.69 20.28
C LEU A 135 -9.11 -0.42 20.93
N GLU A 136 -10.22 0.10 20.44
CA GLU A 136 -10.82 1.27 21.02
C GLU A 136 -11.68 0.91 22.21
#